data_79c0d2c3cafdc8a8fbb495ef5e6749ea
#
_entry.id   79c0d2c3cafdc8a8fbb495ef5e6749ea
#
_cell.length_a   1.000
_cell.length_b   1.000
_cell.length_c   1.000
_cell.angle_alpha   90.00
_cell.angle_beta   90.00
_cell.angle_gamma   90.00
#
_symmetry.space_group_name_H-M   'P 1'
#
loop_
_entity.id
_entity.type
_entity.pdbx_description
1 polymer ?
#
loop_
_entity_poly.entity_id
_entity_poly.type
_entity_poly.pdbx_seq_one_letter_code
_entity_poly.pdbx_strand_id
1 'polypeptide(L)'
;MKCQELGWLGGFMGDIEDDKELEETRIIRKISSLKRENRRLRNSIPFQLGLHLTDAIQKPWRIIFLPLTFPMLCIKLGLKRLGKISASTSGFTTDYEPKPRTNSIVLFPTNGVGFGHFTRMYSIARELRRQDSEMEIIFFTTMPTLHIPYVEGFNTYHLAGKSKSKNMNSSTWNMILEEMLTLVIETHNPKYFVYDGAFPYRGMLNSIYGRDEIKRIWMRRGMFKKGASIPVDSIEYFDLIAHPEDAIDREKSNLEHSVNSIHIPPISILNHDELMSKEHARRRLNLPLKGKVTYVQLGAGQINEIESEIRLTIEALLEHQNMYVVLGESMLGERLDYSRDRVVLLRDYPNSLYLNAFDYSVQAGGYNSFHEMRNMK
;
A
#
# COMPACT_ATOMS: atom_id res chain seq x y z
N MET A 1 41.84 3.49 -32.03
CA MET A 1 40.81 3.05 -32.98
C MET A 1 40.03 1.86 -32.45
N LYS A 2 39.46 1.94 -31.22
CA LYS A 2 38.67 0.85 -30.58
C LYS A 2 37.48 1.33 -29.74
N CYS A 3 37.15 2.63 -29.74
CA CYS A 3 36.03 3.18 -28.96
C CYS A 3 34.82 3.63 -29.76
N GLN A 4 34.85 3.56 -31.10
CA GLN A 4 33.74 3.99 -31.95
C GLN A 4 32.77 2.86 -32.37
N GLU A 5 33.19 1.59 -32.26
CA GLU A 5 32.33 0.46 -32.65
C GLU A 5 31.32 0.04 -31.55
N LEU A 6 31.51 0.43 -30.27
CA LEU A 6 30.58 0.12 -29.19
C LEU A 6 29.37 1.06 -29.10
N GLY A 7 29.45 2.24 -29.71
CA GLY A 7 28.35 3.19 -29.72
C GLY A 7 27.17 2.78 -30.67
N TRP A 8 27.48 2.05 -31.73
CA TRP A 8 26.47 1.57 -32.71
C TRP A 8 25.69 0.36 -32.17
N LEU A 9 26.32 -0.51 -31.43
CA LEU A 9 25.64 -1.66 -30.80
C LEU A 9 24.68 -1.24 -29.67
N GLY A 10 24.99 -0.18 -28.94
CA GLY A 10 24.11 0.35 -27.90
C GLY A 10 22.81 0.98 -28.46
N GLY A 11 22.89 1.68 -29.59
CA GLY A 11 21.72 2.24 -30.26
C GLY A 11 20.81 1.15 -30.84
N PHE A 12 21.39 0.16 -31.52
CA PHE A 12 20.64 -0.94 -32.12
C PHE A 12 19.97 -1.88 -31.11
N MET A 13 20.59 -2.09 -29.93
CA MET A 13 19.96 -2.86 -28.83
C MET A 13 18.85 -2.07 -28.15
N GLY A 14 18.97 -0.74 -28.03
CA GLY A 14 17.92 0.11 -27.48
C GLY A 14 16.65 0.12 -28.34
N ASP A 15 16.79 0.23 -29.66
CA ASP A 15 15.67 0.23 -30.61
C ASP A 15 14.94 -1.14 -30.64
N ILE A 16 15.66 -2.26 -30.47
CA ILE A 16 15.07 -3.61 -30.43
C ILE A 16 14.39 -3.88 -29.07
N GLU A 17 14.90 -3.36 -27.97
CA GLU A 17 14.26 -3.45 -26.66
C GLU A 17 12.98 -2.60 -26.60
N ASP A 18 13.01 -1.38 -27.14
CA ASP A 18 11.85 -0.49 -27.22
C ASP A 18 10.72 -1.08 -28.09
N ASP A 19 11.05 -1.72 -29.22
CA ASP A 19 10.07 -2.37 -30.09
C ASP A 19 9.43 -3.61 -29.43
N LYS A 20 10.21 -4.41 -28.72
CA LYS A 20 9.68 -5.56 -27.95
C LYS A 20 8.78 -5.10 -26.81
N GLU A 21 9.17 -4.10 -26.06
CA GLU A 21 8.36 -3.55 -24.96
C GLU A 21 7.05 -2.95 -25.48
N LEU A 22 7.09 -2.31 -26.66
CA LEU A 22 5.90 -1.78 -27.32
C LEU A 22 4.95 -2.91 -27.76
N GLU A 23 5.49 -4.01 -28.27
CA GLU A 23 4.71 -5.17 -28.72
C GLU A 23 4.12 -5.93 -27.53
N GLU A 24 4.86 -6.15 -26.47
CA GLU A 24 4.36 -6.71 -25.21
C GLU A 24 3.24 -5.85 -24.63
N THR A 25 3.39 -4.55 -24.63
CA THR A 25 2.36 -3.60 -24.18
C THR A 25 1.08 -3.69 -25.03
N ARG A 26 1.21 -3.86 -26.36
CA ARG A 26 0.07 -4.07 -27.26
C ARG A 26 -0.64 -5.40 -26.99
N ILE A 27 0.11 -6.47 -26.78
CA ILE A 27 -0.42 -7.80 -26.47
C ILE A 27 -1.17 -7.77 -25.15
N ILE A 28 -0.61 -7.19 -24.10
CA ILE A 28 -1.23 -7.05 -22.79
C ILE A 28 -2.54 -6.24 -22.86
N ARG A 29 -2.54 -5.12 -23.62
CA ARG A 29 -3.77 -4.33 -23.88
C ARG A 29 -4.83 -5.15 -24.60
N LYS A 30 -4.43 -5.95 -25.60
CA LYS A 30 -5.34 -6.81 -26.35
C LYS A 30 -5.93 -7.91 -25.47
N ILE A 31 -5.10 -8.56 -24.64
CA ILE A 31 -5.55 -9.57 -23.69
C ILE A 31 -6.55 -8.97 -22.69
N SER A 32 -6.26 -7.80 -22.12
CA SER A 32 -7.18 -7.16 -21.15
C SER A 32 -8.47 -6.64 -21.81
N SER A 33 -8.42 -6.20 -23.08
CA SER A 33 -9.64 -5.87 -23.82
C SER A 33 -10.47 -7.11 -24.12
N LEU A 34 -9.85 -8.21 -24.53
CA LEU A 34 -10.52 -9.48 -24.78
C LEU A 34 -11.10 -10.09 -23.49
N LYS A 35 -10.40 -9.98 -22.37
CA LYS A 35 -10.93 -10.40 -21.05
C LYS A 35 -12.16 -9.58 -20.67
N ARG A 36 -12.15 -8.25 -20.87
CA ARG A 36 -13.30 -7.37 -20.63
C ARG A 36 -14.48 -7.70 -21.57
N GLU A 37 -14.21 -7.92 -22.84
CA GLU A 37 -15.22 -8.28 -23.81
C GLU A 37 -15.82 -9.66 -23.51
N ASN A 38 -15.02 -10.65 -23.16
CA ASN A 38 -15.45 -11.97 -22.74
C ASN A 38 -16.33 -11.88 -21.46
N ARG A 39 -15.92 -11.06 -20.48
CA ARG A 39 -16.73 -10.80 -19.28
C ARG A 39 -18.07 -10.14 -19.63
N ARG A 40 -18.04 -9.16 -20.55
CA ARG A 40 -19.26 -8.49 -21.03
C ARG A 40 -20.19 -9.45 -21.78
N LEU A 41 -19.65 -10.27 -22.67
CA LEU A 41 -20.39 -11.29 -23.40
C LEU A 41 -21.04 -12.31 -22.45
N ARG A 42 -20.27 -12.87 -21.51
CA ARG A 42 -20.76 -13.84 -20.55
C ARG A 42 -21.83 -13.27 -19.61
N ASN A 43 -21.73 -11.98 -19.27
CA ASN A 43 -22.75 -11.30 -18.47
C ASN A 43 -23.95 -10.82 -19.29
N SER A 44 -23.92 -10.96 -20.60
CA SER A 44 -25.05 -10.59 -21.46
C SER A 44 -26.22 -11.52 -21.27
N ILE A 45 -27.45 -10.97 -21.34
CA ILE A 45 -28.68 -11.73 -21.23
C ILE A 45 -28.76 -12.86 -22.25
N PRO A 46 -28.46 -12.61 -23.57
CA PRO A 46 -28.48 -13.67 -24.58
C PRO A 46 -27.55 -14.84 -24.24
N PHE A 47 -26.35 -14.56 -23.76
CA PHE A 47 -25.40 -15.59 -23.42
C PHE A 47 -25.87 -16.44 -22.23
N GLN A 48 -26.39 -15.81 -21.17
CA GLN A 48 -26.88 -16.53 -19.99
C GLN A 48 -28.10 -17.37 -20.30
N LEU A 49 -29.02 -16.90 -21.13
CA LEU A 49 -30.15 -17.68 -21.61
C LEU A 49 -29.71 -18.86 -22.49
N GLY A 50 -28.78 -18.60 -23.44
CA GLY A 50 -28.22 -19.62 -24.30
C GLY A 50 -27.52 -20.72 -23.51
N LEU A 51 -26.69 -20.35 -22.53
CA LEU A 51 -26.00 -21.30 -21.67
C LEU A 51 -26.95 -22.18 -20.89
N HIS A 52 -28.04 -21.60 -20.33
CA HIS A 52 -29.04 -22.34 -19.58
C HIS A 52 -29.76 -23.39 -20.45
N LEU A 53 -30.10 -23.03 -21.69
CA LEU A 53 -30.73 -23.95 -22.65
C LEU A 53 -29.72 -25.06 -23.07
N THR A 54 -28.48 -24.68 -23.38
CA THR A 54 -27.45 -25.64 -23.79
C THR A 54 -27.15 -26.64 -22.67
N ASP A 55 -27.07 -26.18 -21.42
CA ASP A 55 -26.81 -27.03 -20.26
C ASP A 55 -28.00 -28.00 -19.99
N ALA A 56 -29.21 -27.56 -20.26
CA ALA A 56 -30.39 -28.45 -20.21
C ALA A 56 -30.38 -29.52 -21.29
N ILE A 57 -29.91 -29.21 -22.52
CA ILE A 57 -29.78 -30.18 -23.60
C ILE A 57 -28.65 -31.19 -23.30
N GLN A 58 -27.53 -30.74 -22.77
CA GLN A 58 -26.41 -31.61 -22.41
C GLN A 58 -26.72 -32.53 -21.23
N LYS A 59 -27.63 -32.13 -20.35
CA LYS A 59 -28.07 -32.90 -19.19
C LYS A 59 -29.59 -33.19 -19.27
N PRO A 60 -30.03 -34.22 -19.98
CA PRO A 60 -31.45 -34.47 -20.35
C PRO A 60 -32.40 -34.42 -19.16
N TRP A 61 -31.97 -34.82 -17.97
CA TRP A 61 -32.79 -34.73 -16.76
C TRP A 61 -33.16 -33.31 -16.36
N ARG A 62 -32.42 -32.27 -16.78
CA ARG A 62 -32.71 -30.86 -16.54
C ARG A 62 -33.82 -30.33 -17.44
N ILE A 63 -34.11 -30.99 -18.55
CA ILE A 63 -35.22 -30.59 -19.47
C ILE A 63 -36.53 -30.63 -18.73
N ILE A 64 -36.76 -31.57 -17.82
CA ILE A 64 -37.96 -31.72 -17.02
C ILE A 64 -38.19 -30.46 -16.15
N PHE A 65 -37.14 -29.83 -15.68
CA PHE A 65 -37.21 -28.63 -14.83
C PHE A 65 -37.17 -27.33 -15.63
N LEU A 66 -36.92 -27.38 -16.94
CA LEU A 66 -36.81 -26.19 -17.80
C LEU A 66 -38.04 -25.27 -17.73
N PRO A 67 -39.30 -25.78 -17.72
CA PRO A 67 -40.49 -24.91 -17.61
C PRO A 67 -40.55 -24.07 -16.33
N LEU A 68 -39.88 -24.50 -15.28
CA LEU A 68 -39.80 -23.77 -14.01
C LEU A 68 -38.53 -22.87 -13.93
N THR A 69 -37.39 -23.38 -14.34
CA THR A 69 -36.10 -22.70 -14.19
C THR A 69 -35.89 -21.59 -15.21
N PHE A 70 -36.42 -21.72 -16.41
CA PHE A 70 -36.27 -20.71 -17.46
C PHE A 70 -37.07 -19.40 -17.15
N PRO A 71 -38.37 -19.42 -16.75
CA PRO A 71 -39.02 -18.22 -16.30
C PRO A 71 -38.36 -17.56 -15.09
N MET A 72 -37.89 -18.36 -14.14
CA MET A 72 -37.18 -17.87 -12.96
C MET A 72 -35.89 -17.14 -13.34
N LEU A 73 -35.14 -17.67 -14.32
CA LEU A 73 -33.95 -17.00 -14.88
C LEU A 73 -34.36 -15.69 -15.59
N CYS A 74 -35.41 -15.68 -16.38
CA CYS A 74 -35.91 -14.47 -17.04
C CYS A 74 -36.32 -13.37 -16.05
N ILE A 75 -36.99 -13.73 -14.97
CA ILE A 75 -37.34 -12.79 -13.88
C ILE A 75 -36.09 -12.23 -13.21
N LYS A 76 -35.13 -13.10 -12.88
CA LYS A 76 -33.84 -12.69 -12.28
C LYS A 76 -33.07 -11.72 -13.19
N LEU A 77 -32.98 -12.01 -14.48
CA LEU A 77 -32.30 -11.14 -15.45
C LEU A 77 -33.08 -9.82 -15.67
N GLY A 78 -34.40 -9.85 -15.64
CA GLY A 78 -35.22 -8.65 -15.67
C GLY A 78 -35.01 -7.74 -14.45
N LEU A 79 -35.02 -8.32 -13.25
CA LEU A 79 -34.75 -7.60 -12.00
C LEU A 79 -33.30 -7.01 -11.96
N LYS A 80 -32.33 -7.76 -12.50
CA LYS A 80 -30.95 -7.28 -12.66
C LYS A 80 -30.89 -6.07 -13.60
N ARG A 81 -31.62 -6.09 -14.71
CA ARG A 81 -31.71 -4.96 -15.66
C ARG A 81 -32.38 -3.73 -15.06
N LEU A 82 -33.31 -3.93 -14.13
CA LEU A 82 -34.02 -2.85 -13.40
C LEU A 82 -33.23 -2.33 -12.19
N GLY A 83 -32.00 -2.83 -11.96
CA GLY A 83 -31.16 -2.41 -10.82
C GLY A 83 -31.67 -2.85 -9.44
N LYS A 84 -32.69 -3.72 -9.40
CA LYS A 84 -33.27 -4.22 -8.13
C LYS A 84 -32.51 -5.39 -7.52
N ILE A 85 -31.58 -5.99 -8.26
CA ILE A 85 -30.69 -7.03 -7.79
C ILE A 85 -29.28 -6.64 -8.22
N SER A 86 -28.34 -6.64 -7.28
CA SER A 86 -26.92 -6.40 -7.56
C SER A 86 -26.44 -7.38 -8.63
N ALA A 87 -25.66 -6.88 -9.59
CA ALA A 87 -25.01 -7.69 -10.57
C ALA A 87 -23.92 -8.51 -9.88
N SER A 88 -24.27 -9.69 -9.33
CA SER A 88 -23.26 -10.61 -8.88
C SER A 88 -22.34 -10.91 -10.07
N THR A 89 -21.08 -10.62 -9.92
CA THR A 89 -20.01 -10.84 -10.92
C THR A 89 -19.69 -12.33 -11.12
N SER A 90 -20.41 -13.21 -10.47
CA SER A 90 -20.26 -14.67 -10.58
C SER A 90 -20.88 -15.21 -11.87
N GLY A 91 -20.26 -14.91 -12.99
CA GLY A 91 -20.55 -15.54 -14.29
C GLY A 91 -19.64 -16.75 -14.59
N PHE A 92 -18.92 -17.23 -13.64
CA PHE A 92 -18.22 -18.51 -13.72
C PHE A 92 -18.94 -19.52 -12.81
N THR A 93 -19.81 -20.29 -13.36
CA THR A 93 -20.14 -21.60 -12.84
C THR A 93 -19.10 -22.61 -13.37
N THR A 94 -17.85 -22.43 -13.07
CA THR A 94 -17.02 -23.56 -12.68
C THR A 94 -17.53 -23.93 -11.30
N ASP A 95 -17.51 -25.19 -10.94
CA ASP A 95 -17.89 -25.73 -9.62
C ASP A 95 -17.03 -25.15 -8.47
N TYR A 96 -16.94 -23.82 -8.45
CA TYR A 96 -16.26 -23.05 -7.41
C TYR A 96 -17.32 -22.83 -6.32
N GLU A 97 -17.38 -23.75 -5.40
CA GLU A 97 -17.98 -23.47 -4.11
C GLU A 97 -17.19 -22.29 -3.53
N PRO A 98 -17.85 -21.17 -3.20
CA PRO A 98 -17.16 -20.05 -2.58
C PRO A 98 -16.50 -20.58 -1.31
N LYS A 99 -15.18 -20.66 -1.32
CA LYS A 99 -14.43 -21.04 -0.13
C LYS A 99 -14.82 -20.11 1.01
N PRO A 100 -15.03 -20.62 2.23
CA PRO A 100 -15.30 -19.76 3.37
C PRO A 100 -14.17 -18.73 3.51
N ARG A 101 -14.51 -17.50 3.88
CA ARG A 101 -13.52 -16.45 4.11
C ARG A 101 -12.53 -16.91 5.16
N THR A 102 -11.27 -16.80 4.84
CA THR A 102 -10.20 -17.09 5.79
C THR A 102 -10.12 -15.97 6.83
N ASN A 103 -9.62 -16.25 8.01
CA ASN A 103 -9.34 -15.22 9.03
C ASN A 103 -8.08 -14.44 8.61
N SER A 104 -8.19 -13.66 7.54
CA SER A 104 -7.05 -12.97 6.94
C SER A 104 -7.36 -11.52 6.59
N ILE A 105 -6.29 -10.72 6.53
CA ILE A 105 -6.31 -9.29 6.22
C ILE A 105 -5.21 -8.96 5.20
N VAL A 106 -5.58 -8.23 4.16
CA VAL A 106 -4.62 -7.64 3.21
C VAL A 106 -4.37 -6.19 3.59
N LEU A 107 -3.13 -5.85 3.87
CA LEU A 107 -2.67 -4.50 4.16
C LEU A 107 -1.90 -3.94 2.97
N PHE A 108 -2.39 -2.85 2.40
CA PHE A 108 -1.78 -2.20 1.25
C PHE A 108 -1.29 -0.79 1.58
N PRO A 109 -0.10 -0.64 2.18
CA PRO A 109 0.55 0.65 2.30
C PRO A 109 1.12 1.09 0.95
N THR A 110 0.85 2.35 0.56
CA THR A 110 1.51 2.94 -0.60
C THR A 110 2.95 3.31 -0.27
N ASN A 111 3.79 3.36 -1.30
CA ASN A 111 5.09 4.00 -1.18
C ASN A 111 4.94 5.48 -1.54
N GLY A 112 4.91 6.32 -0.50
CA GLY A 112 5.08 7.76 -0.65
C GLY A 112 6.57 8.11 -0.74
N VAL A 113 6.92 9.27 -0.18
CA VAL A 113 8.29 9.78 -0.10
C VAL A 113 9.10 9.11 1.03
N GLY A 114 8.44 8.38 1.94
CA GLY A 114 9.04 7.75 3.10
C GLY A 114 8.22 6.59 3.65
N PHE A 115 8.63 6.06 4.80
CA PHE A 115 8.04 4.90 5.45
C PHE A 115 6.64 5.14 6.07
N GLY A 116 6.11 6.37 6.09
CA GLY A 116 4.95 6.72 6.91
C GLY A 116 3.73 5.80 6.75
N HIS A 117 3.32 5.50 5.52
CA HIS A 117 2.20 4.60 5.24
C HIS A 117 2.52 3.16 5.66
N PHE A 118 3.73 2.72 5.33
CA PHE A 118 4.18 1.38 5.69
C PHE A 118 4.25 1.21 7.22
N THR A 119 4.83 2.16 7.93
CA THR A 119 4.95 2.12 9.40
C THR A 119 3.60 2.00 10.08
N ARG A 120 2.59 2.77 9.64
CA ARG A 120 1.23 2.64 10.20
C ARG A 120 0.62 1.25 9.97
N MET A 121 0.70 0.74 8.74
CA MET A 121 0.19 -0.60 8.45
C MET A 121 0.96 -1.69 9.19
N TYR A 122 2.27 -1.53 9.32
CA TYR A 122 3.10 -2.47 10.07
C TYR A 122 2.80 -2.44 11.58
N SER A 123 2.54 -1.25 12.14
CA SER A 123 2.08 -1.13 13.54
C SER A 123 0.76 -1.84 13.78
N ILE A 124 -0.21 -1.66 12.87
CA ILE A 124 -1.51 -2.35 12.91
C ILE A 124 -1.30 -3.87 12.81
N ALA A 125 -0.44 -4.32 11.89
CA ALA A 125 -0.15 -5.74 11.71
C ALA A 125 0.41 -6.38 12.98
N ARG A 126 1.37 -5.71 13.63
CA ARG A 126 1.95 -6.19 14.90
C ARG A 126 0.91 -6.29 16.01
N GLU A 127 0.03 -5.29 16.12
CA GLU A 127 -1.02 -5.30 17.13
C GLU A 127 -2.09 -6.37 16.83
N LEU A 128 -2.50 -6.52 15.58
CA LEU A 128 -3.40 -7.61 15.18
C LEU A 128 -2.82 -8.99 15.51
N ARG A 129 -1.53 -9.22 15.26
CA ARG A 129 -0.85 -10.47 15.60
C ARG A 129 -0.80 -10.71 17.11
N ARG A 130 -0.72 -9.65 17.93
CA ARG A 130 -0.79 -9.78 19.41
C ARG A 130 -2.19 -10.16 19.88
N GLN A 131 -3.23 -9.63 19.23
CA GLN A 131 -4.62 -9.88 19.59
C GLN A 131 -5.14 -11.21 19.04
N ASP A 132 -4.69 -11.61 17.87
CA ASP A 132 -5.09 -12.85 17.20
C ASP A 132 -3.87 -13.47 16.48
N SER A 133 -3.26 -14.47 17.12
CA SER A 133 -2.10 -15.18 16.59
C SER A 133 -2.40 -15.97 15.31
N GLU A 134 -3.67 -16.37 15.13
CA GLU A 134 -4.12 -17.19 14.01
C GLU A 134 -4.52 -16.35 12.78
N MET A 135 -4.61 -15.03 12.95
CA MET A 135 -4.92 -14.15 11.82
C MET A 135 -3.80 -14.15 10.80
N GLU A 136 -4.12 -14.49 9.57
CA GLU A 136 -3.19 -14.39 8.45
C GLU A 136 -3.08 -12.92 8.01
N ILE A 137 -1.89 -12.36 8.15
CA ILE A 137 -1.59 -10.98 7.79
C ILE A 137 -0.79 -10.95 6.50
N ILE A 138 -1.32 -10.28 5.48
CA ILE A 138 -0.75 -10.22 4.14
C ILE A 138 -0.41 -8.76 3.83
N PHE A 139 0.85 -8.50 3.50
CA PHE A 139 1.26 -7.22 2.93
C PHE A 139 1.27 -7.30 1.41
N PHE A 140 0.58 -6.36 0.77
CA PHE A 140 0.79 -6.03 -0.62
C PHE A 140 1.38 -4.62 -0.68
N THR A 141 2.63 -4.47 -1.10
CA THR A 141 3.32 -3.19 -0.95
C THR A 141 4.16 -2.81 -2.16
N THR A 142 4.30 -1.50 -2.35
CA THR A 142 5.25 -0.94 -3.32
C THR A 142 6.60 -0.57 -2.70
N MET A 143 6.80 -0.92 -1.43
CA MET A 143 8.04 -0.70 -0.68
C MET A 143 9.07 -1.79 -0.97
N PRO A 144 10.34 -1.46 -1.24
CA PRO A 144 11.37 -2.46 -1.51
C PRO A 144 11.92 -3.16 -0.26
N THR A 145 11.61 -2.67 0.95
CA THR A 145 12.12 -3.19 2.23
C THR A 145 11.30 -4.38 2.74
N LEU A 146 11.18 -5.42 1.94
CA LEU A 146 10.33 -6.58 2.21
C LEU A 146 10.79 -7.42 3.40
N HIS A 147 12.04 -7.33 3.78
CA HIS A 147 12.60 -8.04 4.93
C HIS A 147 11.92 -7.66 6.25
N ILE A 148 11.42 -6.42 6.39
CA ILE A 148 10.78 -5.95 7.62
C ILE A 148 9.52 -6.76 7.95
N PRO A 149 8.49 -6.83 7.11
CA PRO A 149 7.31 -7.64 7.40
C PRO A 149 7.62 -9.15 7.30
N TYR A 150 8.58 -9.56 6.48
CA TYR A 150 8.93 -10.97 6.31
C TYR A 150 9.54 -11.60 7.57
N VAL A 151 10.40 -10.89 8.30
CA VAL A 151 11.01 -11.41 9.54
C VAL A 151 9.98 -11.60 10.67
N GLU A 152 8.86 -10.90 10.62
CA GLU A 152 7.72 -11.08 11.52
C GLU A 152 6.78 -12.23 11.08
N GLY A 153 7.11 -12.91 9.99
CA GLY A 153 6.31 -14.00 9.46
C GLY A 153 5.05 -13.55 8.71
N PHE A 154 4.99 -12.32 8.22
CA PHE A 154 3.88 -11.83 7.40
C PHE A 154 4.08 -12.18 5.94
N ASN A 155 3.06 -12.74 5.29
CA ASN A 155 3.06 -12.94 3.86
C ASN A 155 3.22 -11.61 3.13
N THR A 156 4.20 -11.51 2.22
CA THR A 156 4.53 -10.22 1.61
C THR A 156 4.63 -10.33 0.10
N TYR A 157 3.83 -9.53 -0.59
CA TYR A 157 3.82 -9.38 -2.04
C TYR A 157 4.29 -7.97 -2.42
N HIS A 158 5.05 -7.88 -3.49
CA HIS A 158 5.65 -6.63 -3.93
C HIS A 158 5.41 -6.33 -5.39
N LEU A 159 5.02 -5.10 -5.66
CA LEU A 159 5.06 -4.49 -6.99
C LEU A 159 5.83 -3.17 -6.90
N ALA A 160 6.89 -3.02 -7.68
CA ALA A 160 7.64 -1.78 -7.71
C ALA A 160 6.73 -0.57 -7.99
N GLY A 161 6.90 0.50 -7.23
CA GLY A 161 6.09 1.72 -7.39
C GLY A 161 6.22 2.32 -8.78
N LYS A 162 5.15 2.97 -9.28
CA LYS A 162 5.13 3.58 -10.62
C LYS A 162 6.33 4.50 -10.90
N SER A 163 6.78 5.25 -9.90
CA SER A 163 7.95 6.14 -10.02
C SER A 163 9.28 5.41 -10.27
N LYS A 164 9.38 4.14 -9.88
CA LYS A 164 10.56 3.30 -10.14
C LYS A 164 10.49 2.59 -11.49
N SER A 165 9.30 2.47 -12.07
CA SER A 165 9.06 1.87 -13.39
C SER A 165 9.07 2.97 -14.46
N LYS A 166 10.25 3.53 -14.74
CA LYS A 166 10.40 4.74 -15.57
C LYS A 166 9.80 4.58 -16.96
N ASN A 167 10.00 3.44 -17.60
CA ASN A 167 9.58 3.18 -18.98
C ASN A 167 8.14 2.65 -19.10
N MET A 168 7.48 2.37 -17.98
CA MET A 168 6.11 1.85 -17.96
C MET A 168 5.10 2.99 -17.86
N ASN A 169 4.08 3.02 -18.72
CA ASN A 169 3.01 4.00 -18.58
C ASN A 169 2.06 3.66 -17.43
N SER A 170 1.31 4.65 -16.94
CA SER A 170 0.43 4.49 -15.77
C SER A 170 -0.71 3.50 -16.01
N SER A 171 -1.19 3.35 -17.23
CA SER A 171 -2.25 2.39 -17.55
C SER A 171 -1.74 0.95 -17.46
N THR A 172 -0.56 0.67 -18.00
CA THR A 172 0.08 -0.66 -17.91
C THR A 172 0.41 -1.01 -16.46
N TRP A 173 0.98 -0.07 -15.70
CA TRP A 173 1.27 -0.28 -14.30
C TRP A 173 0.01 -0.61 -13.48
N ASN A 174 -1.09 0.14 -13.69
CA ASN A 174 -2.37 -0.15 -13.03
C ASN A 174 -2.95 -1.50 -13.43
N MET A 175 -2.74 -1.95 -14.65
CA MET A 175 -3.16 -3.26 -15.12
C MET A 175 -2.43 -4.40 -14.39
N ILE A 176 -1.10 -4.27 -14.26
CA ILE A 176 -0.28 -5.23 -13.53
C ILE A 176 -0.67 -5.23 -12.06
N LEU A 177 -0.87 -4.06 -11.47
CA LEU A 177 -1.36 -3.93 -10.09
C LEU A 177 -2.70 -4.66 -9.89
N GLU A 178 -3.66 -4.44 -10.80
CA GLU A 178 -4.98 -5.11 -10.76
C GLU A 178 -4.83 -6.63 -10.82
N GLU A 179 -4.01 -7.15 -11.72
CA GLU A 179 -3.82 -8.59 -11.89
C GLU A 179 -3.14 -9.21 -10.65
N MET A 180 -2.06 -8.62 -10.17
CA MET A 180 -1.33 -9.13 -9.01
C MET A 180 -2.17 -9.06 -7.73
N LEU A 181 -2.83 -7.94 -7.47
CA LEU A 181 -3.65 -7.79 -6.28
C LEU A 181 -4.90 -8.69 -6.33
N THR A 182 -5.50 -8.87 -7.51
CA THR A 182 -6.59 -9.83 -7.71
C THR A 182 -6.13 -11.25 -7.36
N LEU A 183 -4.95 -11.66 -7.83
CA LEU A 183 -4.38 -12.97 -7.51
C LEU A 183 -4.19 -13.14 -6.00
N VAL A 184 -3.65 -12.14 -5.31
CA VAL A 184 -3.47 -12.17 -3.85
C VAL A 184 -4.81 -12.31 -3.13
N ILE A 185 -5.82 -11.53 -3.52
CA ILE A 185 -7.15 -11.60 -2.92
C ILE A 185 -7.80 -12.97 -3.16
N GLU A 186 -7.65 -13.55 -4.34
CA GLU A 186 -8.23 -14.86 -4.67
C GLU A 186 -7.48 -16.01 -3.97
N THR A 187 -6.17 -15.88 -3.79
CA THR A 187 -5.35 -16.87 -3.09
C THR A 187 -5.68 -16.94 -1.61
N HIS A 188 -5.75 -15.78 -0.95
CA HIS A 188 -5.92 -15.67 0.50
C HIS A 188 -7.38 -15.55 0.94
N ASN A 189 -8.29 -15.20 0.03
CA ASN A 189 -9.72 -15.01 0.30
C ASN A 189 -10.02 -14.18 1.58
N PRO A 190 -9.46 -12.94 1.72
CA PRO A 190 -9.43 -12.22 2.97
C PRO A 190 -10.80 -11.68 3.40
N LYS A 191 -11.01 -11.54 4.72
CA LYS A 191 -12.14 -10.80 5.30
C LYS A 191 -11.99 -9.30 5.16
N TYR A 192 -10.75 -8.81 5.27
CA TYR A 192 -10.45 -7.38 5.35
C TYR A 192 -9.43 -6.98 4.30
N PHE A 193 -9.65 -5.81 3.72
CA PHE A 193 -8.70 -5.13 2.87
C PHE A 193 -8.49 -3.71 3.39
N VAL A 194 -7.27 -3.36 3.75
CA VAL A 194 -6.94 -2.03 4.28
C VAL A 194 -5.93 -1.35 3.37
N TYR A 195 -6.30 -0.20 2.86
CA TYR A 195 -5.45 0.65 2.05
C TYR A 195 -4.95 1.85 2.86
N ASP A 196 -3.66 2.16 2.80
CA ASP A 196 -3.09 3.38 3.38
C ASP A 196 -2.34 4.17 2.31
N GLY A 197 -2.91 5.28 1.92
CA GLY A 197 -2.36 6.16 0.90
C GLY A 197 -3.19 7.40 0.69
N ALA A 198 -2.57 8.42 0.07
CA ALA A 198 -3.24 9.69 -0.20
C ALA A 198 -4.33 9.53 -1.27
N PHE A 199 -4.02 8.80 -2.33
CA PHE A 199 -4.92 8.59 -3.47
C PHE A 199 -4.90 7.11 -3.88
N PRO A 200 -6.09 6.47 -3.97
CA PRO A 200 -6.19 5.10 -4.44
C PRO A 200 -5.75 4.93 -5.89
N TYR A 201 -5.05 3.85 -6.16
CA TYR A 201 -4.68 3.48 -7.53
C TYR A 201 -5.85 2.84 -8.26
N ARG A 202 -6.05 3.15 -9.54
CA ARG A 202 -7.15 2.60 -10.33
C ARG A 202 -7.11 1.07 -10.40
N GLY A 203 -5.93 0.48 -10.58
CA GLY A 203 -5.78 -0.98 -10.59
C GLY A 203 -6.19 -1.63 -9.26
N MET A 204 -5.88 -0.99 -8.13
CA MET A 204 -6.33 -1.44 -6.81
C MET A 204 -7.86 -1.34 -6.68
N LEU A 205 -8.45 -0.20 -7.05
CA LEU A 205 -9.90 -0.03 -7.01
C LEU A 205 -10.63 -1.10 -7.83
N ASN A 206 -10.11 -1.40 -9.03
CA ASN A 206 -10.68 -2.45 -9.87
C ASN A 206 -10.59 -3.84 -9.23
N SER A 207 -9.51 -4.12 -8.46
CA SER A 207 -9.33 -5.42 -7.79
C SER A 207 -10.33 -5.66 -6.67
N ILE A 208 -10.77 -4.61 -5.99
CA ILE A 208 -11.72 -4.69 -4.86
C ILE A 208 -13.16 -4.40 -5.27
N TYR A 209 -13.39 -3.93 -6.49
CA TYR A 209 -14.72 -3.58 -6.98
C TYR A 209 -15.64 -4.81 -7.08
N GLY A 210 -16.85 -4.67 -6.54
CA GLY A 210 -17.86 -5.75 -6.56
C GLY A 210 -17.56 -6.94 -5.65
N ARG A 211 -16.58 -6.80 -4.74
CA ARG A 211 -16.25 -7.79 -3.70
C ARG A 211 -16.88 -7.35 -2.37
N ASP A 212 -18.20 -7.34 -2.31
CA ASP A 212 -18.97 -6.84 -1.15
C ASP A 212 -18.80 -7.71 0.10
N GLU A 213 -18.27 -8.90 -0.09
CA GLU A 213 -17.90 -9.83 0.97
C GLU A 213 -16.60 -9.45 1.72
N ILE A 214 -15.78 -8.57 1.16
CA ILE A 214 -14.56 -8.06 1.79
C ILE A 214 -14.87 -6.71 2.44
N LYS A 215 -14.54 -6.55 3.71
CA LYS A 215 -14.62 -5.24 4.36
C LYS A 215 -13.44 -4.37 3.93
N ARG A 216 -13.73 -3.30 3.17
CA ARG A 216 -12.74 -2.42 2.54
C ARG A 216 -12.57 -1.15 3.36
N ILE A 217 -11.37 -0.91 3.84
CA ILE A 217 -11.05 0.19 4.75
C ILE A 217 -9.97 1.08 4.11
N TRP A 218 -10.21 2.38 4.10
CA TRP A 218 -9.21 3.36 3.69
C TRP A 218 -8.66 4.11 4.90
N MET A 219 -7.38 3.91 5.19
CA MET A 219 -6.63 4.71 6.16
C MET A 219 -6.20 6.01 5.49
N ARG A 220 -6.82 7.11 5.89
CA ARG A 220 -6.63 8.40 5.25
C ARG A 220 -6.35 9.48 6.25
N ARG A 221 -5.20 10.14 6.11
CA ARG A 221 -4.92 11.34 6.90
C ARG A 221 -5.83 12.49 6.46
N GLY A 222 -6.41 13.20 7.42
CA GLY A 222 -7.32 14.34 7.16
C GLY A 222 -6.67 15.59 6.54
N MET A 223 -5.33 15.63 6.44
CA MET A 223 -4.61 16.81 5.96
C MET A 223 -4.31 16.74 4.47
N PHE A 224 -5.00 17.53 3.68
CA PHE A 224 -4.69 17.80 2.27
C PHE A 224 -4.12 19.20 2.09
N LYS A 225 -3.24 19.36 1.10
CA LYS A 225 -2.87 20.70 0.65
C LYS A 225 -4.14 21.43 0.20
N LYS A 226 -4.26 22.70 0.57
CA LYS A 226 -5.37 23.55 0.14
C LYS A 226 -5.51 23.48 -1.38
N GLY A 227 -6.68 23.10 -1.88
CA GLY A 227 -6.93 22.90 -3.31
C GLY A 227 -6.72 21.47 -3.84
N ALA A 228 -6.30 20.50 -3.02
CA ALA A 228 -6.27 19.09 -3.43
C ALA A 228 -7.70 18.54 -3.48
N SER A 229 -8.15 18.12 -4.66
CA SER A 229 -9.41 17.40 -4.83
C SER A 229 -9.17 15.90 -4.73
N ILE A 230 -10.05 15.20 -4.01
CA ILE A 230 -10.11 13.75 -4.03
C ILE A 230 -11.04 13.39 -5.18
N PRO A 231 -10.68 12.39 -6.00
CA PRO A 231 -11.65 11.79 -6.88
C PRO A 231 -12.80 11.25 -6.03
N VAL A 232 -13.97 11.90 -6.12
CA VAL A 232 -15.17 11.56 -5.34
C VAL A 232 -15.58 10.11 -5.59
N ASP A 233 -15.33 9.61 -6.81
CA ASP A 233 -15.57 8.24 -7.22
C ASP A 233 -14.75 7.19 -6.44
N SER A 234 -13.62 7.56 -5.84
CA SER A 234 -12.77 6.62 -5.08
C SER A 234 -13.33 6.28 -3.70
N ILE A 235 -14.13 7.15 -3.11
CA ILE A 235 -14.70 6.95 -1.77
C ILE A 235 -15.71 5.80 -1.77
N GLU A 236 -16.50 5.68 -2.82
CA GLU A 236 -17.56 4.68 -2.97
C GLU A 236 -17.05 3.22 -2.99
N TYR A 237 -15.75 3.04 -3.21
CA TYR A 237 -15.11 1.70 -3.20
C TYR A 237 -14.84 1.18 -1.79
N PHE A 238 -15.00 2.00 -0.76
CA PHE A 238 -14.66 1.64 0.62
C PHE A 238 -15.90 1.64 1.52
N ASP A 239 -15.91 0.73 2.48
CA ASP A 239 -17.00 0.58 3.46
C ASP A 239 -16.75 1.43 4.71
N LEU A 240 -15.48 1.82 4.94
CA LEU A 240 -15.04 2.59 6.09
C LEU A 240 -13.83 3.45 5.73
N ILE A 241 -13.83 4.68 6.20
CA ILE A 241 -12.65 5.56 6.17
C ILE A 241 -12.17 5.76 7.61
N ALA A 242 -10.92 5.40 7.88
CA ALA A 242 -10.30 5.60 9.19
C ALA A 242 -9.32 6.78 9.11
N HIS A 243 -9.52 7.78 9.97
CA HIS A 243 -8.70 8.96 10.06
C HIS A 243 -7.78 8.89 11.27
N PRO A 244 -6.46 8.62 11.09
CA PRO A 244 -5.51 8.86 12.16
C PRO A 244 -5.50 10.34 12.49
N GLU A 245 -5.82 10.67 13.75
CA GLU A 245 -5.91 12.04 14.23
C GLU A 245 -4.54 12.74 14.20
N ASP A 246 -4.58 14.06 14.15
CA ASP A 246 -3.41 14.92 14.31
C ASP A 246 -3.47 15.62 15.67
N ALA A 247 -2.36 16.19 16.10
CA ALA A 247 -2.27 16.98 17.34
C ALA A 247 -3.09 18.28 17.29
N ILE A 248 -3.52 18.69 16.11
CA ILE A 248 -4.25 19.94 15.87
C ILE A 248 -5.60 19.59 15.26
N ASP A 249 -6.68 19.96 15.96
CA ASP A 249 -8.03 19.92 15.41
C ASP A 249 -8.12 20.78 14.15
N ARG A 250 -8.58 20.20 13.07
CA ARG A 250 -8.85 20.89 11.81
C ARG A 250 -10.29 20.67 11.40
N GLU A 251 -10.83 21.65 10.66
CA GLU A 251 -12.17 21.57 10.10
C GLU A 251 -12.36 20.26 9.35
N LYS A 252 -13.42 19.53 9.71
CA LYS A 252 -13.80 18.28 9.06
C LYS A 252 -14.14 18.57 7.59
N SER A 253 -13.59 17.80 6.68
CA SER A 253 -13.92 17.97 5.26
C SER A 253 -15.37 17.50 5.01
N ASN A 254 -16.16 18.34 4.34
CA ASN A 254 -17.57 18.06 4.01
C ASN A 254 -17.75 16.88 3.01
N LEU A 255 -16.70 16.26 2.54
CA LEU A 255 -16.73 15.17 1.53
C LEU A 255 -17.02 13.79 2.11
N GLU A 256 -17.13 13.65 3.44
CA GLU A 256 -17.21 12.37 4.13
C GLU A 256 -18.63 11.93 4.46
N HIS A 257 -19.67 12.64 4.00
CA HIS A 257 -21.05 12.35 4.35
C HIS A 257 -21.63 11.06 3.71
N SER A 258 -20.93 10.45 2.75
CA SER A 258 -21.43 9.29 2.00
C SER A 258 -20.94 7.93 2.50
N VAL A 259 -19.91 7.89 3.36
CA VAL A 259 -19.30 6.64 3.88
C VAL A 259 -19.07 6.75 5.38
N ASN A 260 -19.20 5.64 6.09
CA ASN A 260 -18.85 5.58 7.52
C ASN A 260 -17.41 6.02 7.72
N SER A 261 -17.19 7.00 8.60
CA SER A 261 -15.84 7.45 8.97
C SER A 261 -15.63 7.34 10.47
N ILE A 262 -14.41 6.98 10.87
CA ILE A 262 -13.98 6.93 12.27
C ILE A 262 -12.69 7.70 12.44
N HIS A 263 -12.55 8.34 13.57
CA HIS A 263 -11.30 8.96 14.02
C HIS A 263 -10.60 8.03 14.99
N ILE A 264 -9.33 7.77 14.75
CA ILE A 264 -8.50 6.91 15.58
C ILE A 264 -7.30 7.69 16.11
N PRO A 265 -6.81 7.36 17.32
CA PRO A 265 -5.62 7.99 17.87
C PRO A 265 -4.41 7.86 16.92
N PRO A 266 -3.39 8.73 17.07
CA PRO A 266 -2.14 8.58 16.35
C PRO A 266 -1.53 7.19 16.58
N ILE A 267 -1.05 6.58 15.48
CA ILE A 267 -0.48 5.24 15.50
C ILE A 267 1.02 5.34 15.72
N SER A 268 1.51 4.73 16.80
CA SER A 268 2.93 4.55 17.10
C SER A 268 3.37 3.13 16.80
N ILE A 269 4.60 2.94 16.35
CA ILE A 269 5.12 1.61 16.00
C ILE A 269 5.50 0.78 17.21
N LEU A 270 5.97 1.41 18.28
CA LEU A 270 6.38 0.77 19.52
C LEU A 270 5.54 1.25 20.70
N ASN A 271 5.41 0.41 21.70
CA ASN A 271 4.95 0.76 23.04
C ASN A 271 6.15 1.18 23.91
N HIS A 272 5.89 1.82 25.06
CA HIS A 272 6.92 2.28 25.98
C HIS A 272 7.84 1.16 26.48
N ASP A 273 7.29 -0.01 26.72
CA ASP A 273 8.00 -1.21 27.23
C ASP A 273 8.90 -1.87 26.17
N GLU A 274 8.71 -1.52 24.90
CA GLU A 274 9.54 -2.00 23.79
C GLU A 274 10.77 -1.13 23.55
N LEU A 275 10.83 0.08 24.13
CA LEU A 275 11.97 0.97 23.99
C LEU A 275 13.19 0.42 24.71
N MET A 276 14.36 0.55 24.08
CA MET A 276 15.60 0.28 24.79
C MET A 276 15.78 1.24 25.96
N SER A 277 16.33 0.75 27.07
CA SER A 277 16.78 1.65 28.14
C SER A 277 17.82 2.62 27.59
N LYS A 278 17.92 3.82 28.20
CA LYS A 278 18.88 4.87 27.80
C LYS A 278 20.32 4.32 27.70
N GLU A 279 20.66 3.51 28.66
CA GLU A 279 22.02 2.93 28.72
C GLU A 279 22.26 1.93 27.60
N HIS A 280 21.34 1.01 27.33
CA HIS A 280 21.47 0.04 26.26
C HIS A 280 21.47 0.71 24.88
N ALA A 281 20.56 1.67 24.66
CA ALA A 281 20.48 2.41 23.40
C ALA A 281 21.76 3.20 23.13
N ARG A 282 22.31 3.89 24.14
CA ARG A 282 23.58 4.62 23.99
C ARG A 282 24.76 3.71 23.73
N ARG A 283 24.87 2.58 24.42
CA ARG A 283 25.92 1.57 24.15
C ARG A 283 25.84 1.03 22.72
N ARG A 284 24.62 0.68 22.27
CA ARG A 284 24.40 0.15 20.93
C ARG A 284 24.76 1.16 19.83
N LEU A 285 24.52 2.44 20.07
CA LEU A 285 24.90 3.54 19.19
C LEU A 285 26.33 4.02 19.38
N ASN A 286 27.13 3.38 20.24
CA ASN A 286 28.48 3.80 20.58
C ASN A 286 28.55 5.26 21.09
N LEU A 287 27.55 5.67 21.86
CA LEU A 287 27.44 6.99 22.46
C LEU A 287 27.92 6.98 23.93
N PRO A 288 28.47 8.09 24.43
CA PRO A 288 28.83 8.18 25.84
C PRO A 288 27.59 8.16 26.72
N LEU A 289 27.71 7.55 27.88
CA LEU A 289 26.64 7.52 28.88
C LEU A 289 26.36 8.90 29.49
N LYS A 290 27.37 9.75 29.53
CA LYS A 290 27.29 11.16 29.96
C LYS A 290 27.38 12.07 28.75
N GLY A 291 26.75 13.23 28.79
CA GLY A 291 26.67 14.17 27.68
C GLY A 291 25.25 14.30 27.13
N LYS A 292 25.06 15.28 26.29
CA LYS A 292 23.79 15.57 25.61
C LYS A 292 23.76 14.95 24.23
N VAL A 293 22.67 14.29 23.87
CA VAL A 293 22.52 13.64 22.56
C VAL A 293 21.30 14.23 21.87
N THR A 294 21.50 14.74 20.67
CA THR A 294 20.43 15.25 19.81
C THR A 294 20.21 14.31 18.64
N TYR A 295 18.97 13.86 18.46
CA TYR A 295 18.55 13.13 17.27
C TYR A 295 18.15 14.11 16.18
N VAL A 296 18.73 13.97 14.99
CA VAL A 296 18.44 14.83 13.81
C VAL A 296 17.85 13.96 12.70
N GLN A 297 16.65 14.30 12.22
CA GLN A 297 16.00 13.63 11.09
C GLN A 297 15.20 14.64 10.26
N LEU A 298 15.78 15.20 9.23
CA LEU A 298 15.20 16.27 8.41
C LEU A 298 14.42 15.73 7.18
N GLY A 299 14.10 14.46 7.15
CA GLY A 299 13.33 13.81 6.09
C GLY A 299 14.12 12.77 5.30
N ALA A 300 13.57 12.34 4.16
CA ALA A 300 14.17 11.29 3.33
C ALA A 300 15.03 11.83 2.17
N GLY A 301 15.14 13.15 2.00
CA GLY A 301 15.90 13.77 0.91
C GLY A 301 15.35 13.51 -0.50
N GLN A 302 14.14 12.97 -0.62
CA GLN A 302 13.57 12.59 -1.94
C GLN A 302 12.75 13.70 -2.63
N ILE A 303 12.31 14.70 -1.87
CA ILE A 303 11.52 15.83 -2.42
C ILE A 303 12.38 17.07 -2.55
N ASN A 304 13.14 17.37 -1.52
CA ASN A 304 13.98 18.57 -1.44
C ASN A 304 15.42 18.14 -1.20
N GLU A 305 16.36 18.95 -1.67
CA GLU A 305 17.71 18.87 -1.21
C GLU A 305 17.74 19.29 0.27
N ILE A 306 18.25 18.43 1.14
CA ILE A 306 18.29 18.63 2.60
C ILE A 306 19.71 18.50 3.16
N GLU A 307 20.71 18.27 2.32
CA GLU A 307 22.08 18.02 2.78
C GLU A 307 22.70 19.26 3.42
N SER A 308 22.42 20.44 2.84
CA SER A 308 22.83 21.73 3.40
C SER A 308 22.21 21.99 4.76
N GLU A 309 20.90 21.76 4.92
CA GLU A 309 20.21 21.92 6.20
C GLU A 309 20.70 20.93 7.27
N ILE A 310 20.97 19.70 6.87
CA ILE A 310 21.58 18.70 7.77
C ILE A 310 22.95 19.19 8.23
N ARG A 311 23.81 19.65 7.31
CA ARG A 311 25.15 20.14 7.60
C ARG A 311 25.11 21.32 8.56
N LEU A 312 24.34 22.36 8.25
CA LEU A 312 24.19 23.53 9.10
C LEU A 312 23.66 23.18 10.50
N THR A 313 22.67 22.30 10.56
CA THR A 313 22.09 21.83 11.84
C THR A 313 23.16 21.13 12.69
N ILE A 314 23.94 20.22 12.09
CA ILE A 314 24.99 19.52 12.81
C ILE A 314 26.10 20.46 13.25
N GLU A 315 26.53 21.39 12.40
CA GLU A 315 27.53 22.38 12.76
C GLU A 315 27.11 23.23 13.96
N ALA A 316 25.90 23.77 13.94
CA ALA A 316 25.35 24.54 15.06
C ALA A 316 25.26 23.72 16.36
N LEU A 317 24.85 22.46 16.29
CA LEU A 317 24.78 21.59 17.46
C LEU A 317 26.17 21.27 18.04
N LEU A 318 27.17 21.06 17.19
CA LEU A 318 28.52 20.70 17.60
C LEU A 318 29.36 21.88 18.15
N GLU A 319 28.89 23.12 18.04
CA GLU A 319 29.45 24.27 18.77
C GLU A 319 29.42 24.05 20.29
N HIS A 320 28.46 23.26 20.78
CA HIS A 320 28.39 22.84 22.17
C HIS A 320 29.33 21.66 22.44
N GLN A 321 30.33 21.86 23.33
CA GLN A 321 31.40 20.86 23.58
C GLN A 321 30.90 19.46 24.00
N ASN A 322 29.82 19.39 24.77
CA ASN A 322 29.26 18.13 25.28
C ASN A 322 28.07 17.59 24.48
N MET A 323 27.90 18.08 23.24
CA MET A 323 26.81 17.66 22.36
C MET A 323 27.29 16.54 21.42
N TYR A 324 26.48 15.51 21.31
CA TYR A 324 26.59 14.41 20.35
C TYR A 324 25.38 14.42 19.46
N VAL A 325 25.56 14.10 18.20
CA VAL A 325 24.48 14.09 17.21
C VAL A 325 24.27 12.67 16.69
N VAL A 326 23.02 12.21 16.67
CA VAL A 326 22.63 11.00 15.97
C VAL A 326 21.82 11.42 14.76
N LEU A 327 22.37 11.20 13.57
CA LEU A 327 21.70 11.53 12.31
C LEU A 327 20.93 10.32 11.82
N GLY A 328 19.59 10.41 11.84
CA GLY A 328 18.70 9.39 11.32
C GLY A 328 18.66 9.41 9.80
N GLU A 329 19.18 8.36 9.17
CA GLU A 329 19.11 8.18 7.73
C GLU A 329 17.83 7.43 7.32
N SER A 330 17.28 7.80 6.18
CA SER A 330 16.20 7.02 5.57
C SER A 330 16.73 5.73 4.95
N MET A 331 16.11 4.60 5.24
CA MET A 331 16.45 3.33 4.59
C MET A 331 16.16 3.32 3.07
N LEU A 332 15.34 4.24 2.59
CA LEU A 332 14.97 4.39 1.17
C LEU A 332 15.84 5.44 0.45
N GLY A 333 16.53 6.30 1.19
CA GLY A 333 17.39 7.34 0.66
C GLY A 333 18.78 6.81 0.29
N GLU A 334 19.54 7.66 -0.38
CA GLU A 334 20.98 7.46 -0.57
C GLU A 334 21.68 7.48 0.78
N ARG A 335 22.81 6.79 0.89
CA ARG A 335 23.64 6.88 2.09
C ARG A 335 24.28 8.24 2.16
N LEU A 336 24.21 8.85 3.33
CA LEU A 336 24.95 10.07 3.60
C LEU A 336 26.43 9.72 3.84
N ASP A 337 27.30 10.28 3.04
CA ASP A 337 28.73 10.22 3.31
C ASP A 337 29.12 11.32 4.29
N TYR A 338 28.81 11.07 5.56
CA TYR A 338 29.04 12.02 6.63
C TYR A 338 29.81 11.35 7.78
N SER A 339 31.11 11.60 7.82
CA SER A 339 31.97 11.15 8.90
C SER A 339 32.55 12.34 9.65
N ARG A 340 32.19 12.52 10.92
CA ARG A 340 32.66 13.59 11.79
C ARG A 340 32.70 13.11 13.25
N ASP A 341 33.62 13.63 14.01
CA ASP A 341 33.68 13.40 15.45
C ASP A 341 32.36 13.81 16.12
N ARG A 342 31.91 13.05 17.11
CA ARG A 342 30.67 13.23 17.85
C ARG A 342 29.37 13.13 17.01
N VAL A 343 29.44 12.60 15.77
CA VAL A 343 28.28 12.32 14.92
C VAL A 343 28.17 10.82 14.66
N VAL A 344 27.00 10.25 14.90
CA VAL A 344 26.67 8.84 14.64
C VAL A 344 25.57 8.79 13.59
N LEU A 345 25.77 8.00 12.54
CA LEU A 345 24.74 7.71 11.55
C LEU A 345 23.88 6.55 12.03
N LEU A 346 22.55 6.75 12.07
CA LEU A 346 21.58 5.73 12.45
C LEU A 346 20.72 5.37 11.24
N ARG A 347 20.97 4.17 10.70
CA ARG A 347 20.18 3.58 9.61
C ARG A 347 19.60 2.25 10.09
N ASP A 348 18.56 2.32 10.89
CA ASP A 348 17.88 1.16 11.46
C ASP A 348 16.36 1.33 11.32
N TYR A 349 15.60 0.30 11.60
CA TYR A 349 14.16 0.34 11.62
C TYR A 349 13.58 -0.56 12.73
N PRO A 350 12.73 0.00 13.59
CA PRO A 350 12.38 1.42 13.69
C PRO A 350 13.41 2.24 14.48
N ASN A 351 13.71 3.45 14.02
CA ASN A 351 14.60 4.36 14.75
C ASN A 351 14.06 4.74 16.14
N SER A 352 12.74 4.67 16.33
CA SER A 352 12.08 4.92 17.63
C SER A 352 12.54 3.98 18.73
N LEU A 353 13.11 2.81 18.40
CA LEU A 353 13.69 1.90 19.39
C LEU A 353 14.76 2.57 20.28
N TYR A 354 15.43 3.60 19.78
CA TYR A 354 16.52 4.31 20.44
C TYR A 354 16.10 5.61 21.12
N LEU A 355 14.80 5.97 21.17
CA LEU A 355 14.35 7.29 21.63
C LEU A 355 14.84 7.68 23.03
N ASN A 356 14.99 6.70 23.92
CA ASN A 356 15.53 6.94 25.26
C ASN A 356 17.02 7.35 25.28
N ALA A 357 17.77 7.12 24.19
CA ALA A 357 19.15 7.58 24.08
C ALA A 357 19.27 9.10 23.98
N PHE A 358 18.23 9.77 23.47
CA PHE A 358 18.27 11.16 23.04
C PHE A 358 17.74 12.11 24.13
N ASP A 359 18.39 13.24 24.30
CA ASP A 359 17.92 14.31 25.19
C ASP A 359 17.11 15.37 24.41
N TYR A 360 17.41 15.52 23.10
CA TYR A 360 16.77 16.48 22.19
C TYR A 360 16.51 15.84 20.82
N SER A 361 15.60 16.44 20.05
CA SER A 361 15.40 16.07 18.64
C SER A 361 15.15 17.28 17.76
N VAL A 362 15.70 17.22 16.54
CA VAL A 362 15.43 18.16 15.44
C VAL A 362 14.84 17.35 14.29
N GLN A 363 13.60 17.65 13.93
CA GLN A 363 12.86 16.83 12.97
C GLN A 363 12.10 17.69 11.95
N ALA A 364 11.89 17.14 10.75
CA ALA A 364 11.11 17.77 9.68
C ALA A 364 9.59 17.76 9.92
N GLY A 365 9.10 17.39 11.09
CA GLY A 365 7.66 17.39 11.41
C GLY A 365 6.84 16.33 10.66
N GLY A 366 7.47 15.22 10.26
CA GLY A 366 6.76 14.06 9.72
C GLY A 366 5.76 13.50 10.73
N TYR A 367 4.54 13.19 10.28
CA TYR A 367 3.44 12.75 11.16
C TYR A 367 3.84 11.65 12.14
N ASN A 368 4.40 10.53 11.66
CA ASN A 368 4.75 9.41 12.53
C ASN A 368 5.84 9.82 13.53
N SER A 369 6.93 10.43 13.05
CA SER A 369 8.04 10.84 13.91
C SER A 369 7.62 11.85 14.98
N PHE A 370 6.73 12.77 14.64
CA PHE A 370 6.18 13.75 15.60
C PHE A 370 5.38 13.05 16.69
N HIS A 371 4.45 12.16 16.32
CA HIS A 371 3.60 11.46 17.29
C HIS A 371 4.38 10.43 18.11
N GLU A 372 5.34 9.73 17.53
CA GLU A 372 6.24 8.84 18.26
C GLU A 372 7.01 9.60 19.34
N MET A 373 7.63 10.74 18.98
CA MET A 373 8.33 11.56 19.96
C MET A 373 7.42 12.13 21.04
N ARG A 374 6.19 12.51 20.70
CA ARG A 374 5.21 13.04 21.66
C ARG A 374 4.72 11.97 22.62
N ASN A 375 4.48 10.76 22.13
CA ASN A 375 3.91 9.67 22.92
C ASN A 375 4.95 8.97 23.80
N MET A 376 6.23 9.04 23.42
CA MET A 376 7.32 8.32 24.11
C MET A 376 8.10 9.20 25.09
N LYS A 377 7.78 10.47 25.21
CA LYS A 377 8.33 11.43 26.18
C LYS A 377 7.24 12.00 27.05
#